data_376c92184c6210bd4ebcf85dc529f1d3
#
_entry.id   376c92184c6210bd4ebcf85dc529f1d3
#
_cell.length_a   1.000
_cell.length_b   1.000
_cell.length_c   1.000
_cell.angle_alpha   90.00
_cell.angle_beta   90.00
_cell.angle_gamma   90.00
#
_symmetry.space_group_name_H-M   'P 1'
#
loop_
_entity.id
_entity.type
_entity.pdbx_description
1 polymer ?
#
loop_
_entity_poly.entity_id
_entity_poly.type
_entity_poly.pdbx_seq_one_letter_code
_entity_poly.pdbx_strand_id
1 'polypeptide(L)'
;MLPLVTWIWPETPIVIAVIVVLGVVTHALISVGVSRATALALHRSAQHQAGRVSVASRMLGHATGFASVRADQRTRTLGSLLRSVSGVVISVIVILTVLSILGIPLTPLLASAGVGGIALAFGAQSLVKDYLTGIFMIMEDQFGVGDFITLGDISGTVEEVTLRVTRIQDGSGMIWYVRNGEVLKVGNLTQGHSTGMVDIPVAYDADPEAVLSVLRDVATAVGEDPEFADALVDPPMVLGMNAISAGAMTFQVMVKAHPNQQYGALRAFRERAQVALATAGIKGPAIEPPPAA
;
A
#
# COMPACT_ATOMS: atom_id res chain seq x y z
N MET A 1 -21.87 -53.98 -13.60
CA MET A 1 -21.27 -54.88 -12.61
C MET A 1 -20.57 -54.01 -11.58
N LEU A 2 -21.14 -53.92 -10.36
CA LEU A 2 -20.49 -53.26 -9.24
C LEU A 2 -19.28 -54.14 -8.83
N PRO A 3 -18.08 -53.60 -8.69
CA PRO A 3 -16.97 -54.36 -8.16
C PRO A 3 -17.35 -54.77 -6.73
N LEU A 4 -17.46 -56.06 -6.50
CA LEU A 4 -17.63 -56.62 -5.17
C LEU A 4 -16.47 -56.13 -4.31
N VAL A 5 -16.77 -55.50 -3.16
CA VAL A 5 -15.81 -55.17 -2.13
C VAL A 5 -14.93 -56.39 -1.90
N THR A 6 -13.67 -56.33 -2.34
CA THR A 6 -12.71 -57.43 -2.14
C THR A 6 -12.19 -57.33 -0.71
N TRP A 7 -13.06 -57.74 0.23
CA TRP A 7 -12.67 -57.85 1.63
C TRP A 7 -11.79 -59.09 1.80
N ILE A 8 -10.48 -58.87 1.89
CA ILE A 8 -9.51 -59.92 2.16
C ILE A 8 -9.13 -59.86 3.64
N TRP A 9 -9.63 -60.76 4.42
CA TRP A 9 -9.27 -60.88 5.85
C TRP A 9 -7.93 -61.63 5.96
N PRO A 10 -6.93 -61.18 6.78
CA PRO A 10 -6.94 -59.98 7.66
C PRO A 10 -6.30 -58.73 7.03
N GLU A 11 -5.94 -58.71 5.77
CA GLU A 11 -5.13 -57.66 5.13
C GLU A 11 -5.84 -56.30 5.06
N THR A 12 -7.10 -56.28 4.63
CA THR A 12 -7.86 -55.02 4.44
C THR A 12 -8.01 -54.22 5.74
N PRO A 13 -8.44 -54.80 6.88
CA PRO A 13 -8.55 -54.05 8.14
C PRO A 13 -7.20 -53.56 8.69
N ILE A 14 -6.12 -54.34 8.47
CA ILE A 14 -4.78 -53.89 8.88
C ILE A 14 -4.34 -52.67 8.08
N VAL A 15 -4.52 -52.68 6.76
CA VAL A 15 -4.19 -51.52 5.91
C VAL A 15 -4.99 -50.29 6.29
N ILE A 16 -6.30 -50.42 6.54
CA ILE A 16 -7.13 -49.31 7.01
C ILE A 16 -6.63 -48.78 8.35
N ALA A 17 -6.33 -49.65 9.32
CA ALA A 17 -5.79 -49.27 10.61
C ALA A 17 -4.47 -48.48 10.46
N VAL A 18 -3.57 -48.96 9.62
CA VAL A 18 -2.29 -48.31 9.34
C VAL A 18 -2.51 -46.90 8.75
N ILE A 19 -3.43 -46.72 7.80
CA ILE A 19 -3.73 -45.42 7.20
C ILE A 19 -4.32 -44.45 8.22
N VAL A 20 -5.25 -44.92 9.05
CA VAL A 20 -5.83 -44.08 10.11
C VAL A 20 -4.74 -43.63 11.13
N VAL A 21 -3.90 -44.58 11.57
CA VAL A 21 -2.79 -44.30 12.47
C VAL A 21 -1.82 -43.29 11.83
N LEU A 22 -1.46 -43.49 10.55
CA LEU A 22 -0.59 -42.58 9.82
C LEU A 22 -1.20 -41.19 9.72
N GLY A 23 -2.49 -41.09 9.46
CA GLY A 23 -3.23 -39.79 9.46
C GLY A 23 -3.20 -39.07 10.82
N VAL A 24 -3.46 -39.82 11.90
CA VAL A 24 -3.39 -39.29 13.28
C VAL A 24 -1.97 -38.83 13.64
N VAL A 25 -0.96 -39.65 13.30
CA VAL A 25 0.45 -39.28 13.53
C VAL A 25 0.84 -38.04 12.75
N THR A 26 0.47 -37.98 11.46
CA THR A 26 0.74 -36.78 10.63
C THR A 26 0.06 -35.53 11.21
N HIS A 27 -1.21 -35.64 11.61
CA HIS A 27 -1.91 -34.53 12.26
C HIS A 27 -1.24 -34.13 13.58
N ALA A 28 -0.83 -35.08 14.41
CA ALA A 28 -0.12 -34.81 15.65
C ALA A 28 1.23 -34.11 15.40
N LEU A 29 2.01 -34.57 14.42
CA LEU A 29 3.28 -33.95 14.06
C LEU A 29 3.11 -32.50 13.58
N ILE A 30 2.12 -32.25 12.72
CA ILE A 30 1.80 -30.88 12.26
C ILE A 30 1.34 -30.01 13.43
N SER A 31 0.48 -30.52 14.30
CA SER A 31 -0.03 -29.76 15.45
C SER A 31 1.08 -29.42 16.45
N VAL A 32 2.02 -30.33 16.70
CA VAL A 32 3.21 -30.09 17.53
C VAL A 32 4.15 -29.08 16.83
N GLY A 33 4.37 -29.21 15.53
CA GLY A 33 5.17 -28.26 14.75
C GLY A 33 4.61 -26.83 14.81
N VAL A 34 3.31 -26.67 14.59
CA VAL A 34 2.61 -25.38 14.70
C VAL A 34 2.69 -24.82 16.13
N SER A 35 2.51 -25.68 17.15
CA SER A 35 2.59 -25.27 18.56
C SER A 35 3.99 -24.79 18.94
N ARG A 36 5.04 -25.48 18.49
CA ARG A 36 6.43 -25.08 18.70
C ARG A 36 6.77 -23.79 17.96
N ALA A 37 6.33 -23.64 16.70
CA ALA A 37 6.56 -22.43 15.93
C ALA A 37 5.89 -21.21 16.57
N THR A 38 4.64 -21.34 17.03
CA THR A 38 3.93 -20.26 17.75
C THR A 38 4.60 -19.95 19.08
N ALA A 39 5.06 -20.94 19.86
CA ALA A 39 5.78 -20.71 21.09
C ALA A 39 7.12 -19.99 20.87
N LEU A 40 7.90 -20.38 19.86
CA LEU A 40 9.16 -19.72 19.50
C LEU A 40 8.94 -18.26 19.04
N ALA A 41 7.87 -18.00 18.27
CA ALA A 41 7.52 -16.64 17.86
C ALA A 41 7.18 -15.76 19.07
N LEU A 42 6.44 -16.27 20.05
CA LEU A 42 6.12 -15.57 21.29
C LEU A 42 7.35 -15.31 22.17
N HIS A 43 8.27 -16.26 22.27
CA HIS A 43 9.53 -16.10 23.02
C HIS A 43 10.46 -15.05 22.37
N ARG A 44 10.56 -15.03 21.06
CA ARG A 44 11.37 -14.03 20.35
C ARG A 44 10.82 -12.61 20.52
N SER A 45 9.51 -12.43 20.43
CA SER A 45 8.87 -11.12 20.66
C SER A 45 9.10 -10.62 22.10
N ALA A 46 9.05 -11.49 23.09
CA ALA A 46 9.34 -11.15 24.50
C ALA A 46 10.82 -10.74 24.71
N GLN A 47 11.78 -11.42 24.07
CA GLN A 47 13.21 -11.09 24.19
C GLN A 47 13.56 -9.75 23.51
N HIS A 48 12.98 -9.43 22.34
CA HIS A 48 13.19 -8.15 21.68
C HIS A 48 12.62 -6.97 22.51
N GLN A 49 11.59 -7.19 23.31
CA GLN A 49 11.03 -6.18 24.22
C GLN A 49 11.92 -6.01 25.47
N ALA A 50 12.46 -7.08 26.03
CA ALA A 50 13.33 -7.01 27.20
C ALA A 50 14.64 -6.24 26.96
N GLY A 51 15.19 -6.28 25.73
CA GLY A 51 16.41 -5.56 25.36
C GLY A 51 16.24 -4.07 25.08
N ARG A 52 15.02 -3.56 24.94
CA ARG A 52 14.70 -2.15 24.65
C ARG A 52 14.15 -1.34 25.81
N VAL A 53 14.08 -1.89 27.00
CA VAL A 53 13.56 -1.19 28.18
C VAL A 53 14.62 -0.22 28.73
N SER A 54 14.72 0.99 28.14
CA SER A 54 15.33 2.13 28.79
C SER A 54 14.39 2.68 29.87
N VAL A 55 14.95 3.33 30.90
CA VAL A 55 14.21 3.87 32.06
C VAL A 55 13.08 4.85 31.64
N ALA A 56 13.20 5.49 30.47
CA ALA A 56 12.18 6.40 29.90
C ALA A 56 10.89 5.68 29.43
N SER A 57 10.94 4.38 29.10
CA SER A 57 9.78 3.64 28.61
C SER A 57 8.85 3.13 29.71
N ARG A 58 9.26 3.16 30.99
CA ARG A 58 8.38 2.77 32.10
C ARG A 58 7.22 3.73 32.34
N MET A 59 7.38 5.01 31.95
CA MET A 59 6.30 6.01 32.09
C MET A 59 5.30 5.96 30.92
N LEU A 60 5.67 5.38 29.77
CA LEU A 60 4.80 5.20 28.59
C LEU A 60 4.17 3.79 28.52
N GLY A 61 4.28 3.01 29.59
CA GLY A 61 3.92 1.58 29.64
C GLY A 61 2.46 1.21 29.33
N HIS A 62 1.54 2.17 29.31
CA HIS A 62 0.14 1.88 28.99
C HIS A 62 -0.11 1.74 27.47
N ALA A 63 0.62 2.45 26.62
CA ALA A 63 0.42 2.37 25.15
C ALA A 63 1.11 1.14 24.53
N THR A 64 2.23 0.68 25.08
CA THR A 64 2.99 -0.49 24.57
C THR A 64 2.39 -1.84 24.99
N GLY A 65 1.67 -1.90 26.12
CA GLY A 65 1.02 -3.13 26.61
C GLY A 65 -0.09 -3.63 25.69
N PHE A 66 -0.87 -2.75 25.09
CA PHE A 66 -1.95 -3.14 24.18
C PHE A 66 -1.46 -3.70 22.83
N ALA A 67 -0.30 -3.29 22.37
CA ALA A 67 0.27 -3.80 21.11
C ALA A 67 0.80 -5.23 21.27
N SER A 68 1.44 -5.55 22.41
CA SER A 68 1.96 -6.89 22.68
C SER A 68 0.84 -7.91 22.92
N VAL A 69 -0.18 -7.55 23.68
CA VAL A 69 -1.35 -8.41 23.93
C VAL A 69 -2.08 -8.75 22.62
N ARG A 70 -2.22 -7.78 21.73
CA ARG A 70 -2.82 -8.01 20.40
C ARG A 70 -1.97 -8.93 19.52
N ALA A 71 -0.64 -8.80 19.54
CA ALA A 71 0.27 -9.65 18.80
C ALA A 71 0.21 -11.11 19.30
N ASP A 72 0.18 -11.32 20.60
CA ASP A 72 0.09 -12.65 21.22
C ASP A 72 -1.24 -13.34 20.90
N GLN A 73 -2.35 -12.63 21.00
CA GLN A 73 -3.67 -13.15 20.62
C GLN A 73 -3.72 -13.53 19.13
N ARG A 74 -3.19 -12.69 18.26
CA ARG A 74 -3.12 -12.95 16.81
C ARG A 74 -2.32 -14.22 16.49
N THR A 75 -1.16 -14.40 17.13
CA THR A 75 -0.30 -15.57 16.93
C THR A 75 -0.99 -16.86 17.40
N ARG A 76 -1.67 -16.84 18.53
CA ARG A 76 -2.45 -17.99 19.04
C ARG A 76 -3.62 -18.34 18.14
N THR A 77 -4.37 -17.33 17.66
CA THR A 77 -5.50 -17.54 16.73
C THR A 77 -5.04 -18.13 15.42
N LEU A 78 -3.95 -17.60 14.83
CA LEU A 78 -3.38 -18.15 13.59
C LEU A 78 -2.92 -19.61 13.79
N GLY A 79 -2.28 -19.94 14.91
CA GLY A 79 -1.88 -21.31 15.23
C GLY A 79 -3.07 -22.25 15.37
N SER A 80 -4.20 -21.82 15.96
CA SER A 80 -5.41 -22.63 16.07
C SER A 80 -6.08 -22.84 14.71
N LEU A 81 -6.15 -21.81 13.87
CA LEU A 81 -6.68 -21.92 12.51
C LEU A 81 -5.87 -22.88 11.64
N LEU A 82 -4.54 -22.79 11.66
CA LEU A 82 -3.68 -23.71 10.93
C LEU A 82 -3.87 -25.18 11.35
N ARG A 83 -4.01 -25.44 12.65
CA ARG A 83 -4.31 -26.79 13.15
C ARG A 83 -5.68 -27.28 12.70
N SER A 84 -6.71 -26.45 12.74
CA SER A 84 -8.05 -26.83 12.29
C SER A 84 -8.09 -27.13 10.81
N VAL A 85 -7.49 -26.27 9.98
CA VAL A 85 -7.45 -26.46 8.52
C VAL A 85 -6.65 -27.73 8.17
N SER A 86 -5.47 -27.93 8.76
CA SER A 86 -4.68 -29.14 8.52
C SER A 86 -5.41 -30.39 8.97
N GLY A 87 -6.15 -30.35 10.08
CA GLY A 87 -6.99 -31.45 10.55
C GLY A 87 -8.07 -31.82 9.56
N VAL A 88 -8.80 -30.85 9.02
CA VAL A 88 -9.83 -31.07 8.00
C VAL A 88 -9.23 -31.68 6.75
N VAL A 89 -8.13 -31.16 6.22
CA VAL A 89 -7.47 -31.65 5.01
C VAL A 89 -7.01 -33.11 5.19
N ILE A 90 -6.33 -33.41 6.31
CA ILE A 90 -5.86 -34.77 6.59
C ILE A 90 -7.04 -35.72 6.74
N SER A 91 -8.11 -35.32 7.44
CA SER A 91 -9.30 -36.14 7.61
C SER A 91 -9.95 -36.50 6.27
N VAL A 92 -10.07 -35.52 5.36
CA VAL A 92 -10.62 -35.73 4.02
C VAL A 92 -9.74 -36.74 3.23
N ILE A 93 -8.42 -36.57 3.27
CA ILE A 93 -7.49 -37.49 2.58
C ILE A 93 -7.61 -38.92 3.14
N VAL A 94 -7.61 -39.06 4.47
CA VAL A 94 -7.76 -40.38 5.13
C VAL A 94 -9.09 -41.03 4.77
N ILE A 95 -10.20 -40.28 4.83
CA ILE A 95 -11.53 -40.81 4.48
C ILE A 95 -11.56 -41.28 3.02
N LEU A 96 -11.09 -40.48 2.07
CA LEU A 96 -11.06 -40.86 0.65
C LEU A 96 -10.19 -42.07 0.41
N THR A 97 -9.04 -42.15 1.10
CA THR A 97 -8.15 -43.33 0.97
C THR A 97 -8.81 -44.59 1.52
N VAL A 98 -9.47 -44.50 2.66
CA VAL A 98 -10.21 -45.65 3.23
C VAL A 98 -11.36 -46.07 2.33
N LEU A 99 -12.14 -45.13 1.79
CA LEU A 99 -13.22 -45.46 0.83
C LEU A 99 -12.69 -46.12 -0.44
N SER A 100 -11.52 -45.70 -0.92
CA SER A 100 -10.85 -46.34 -2.07
C SER A 100 -10.52 -47.80 -1.80
N ILE A 101 -9.99 -48.11 -0.61
CA ILE A 101 -9.63 -49.49 -0.22
C ILE A 101 -10.87 -50.36 -0.07
N LEU A 102 -11.97 -49.78 0.39
CA LEU A 102 -13.26 -50.48 0.47
C LEU A 102 -13.92 -50.70 -0.91
N GLY A 103 -13.28 -50.29 -2.00
CA GLY A 103 -13.79 -50.46 -3.37
C GLY A 103 -14.93 -49.51 -3.72
N ILE A 104 -15.18 -48.46 -2.92
CA ILE A 104 -16.20 -47.47 -3.20
C ILE A 104 -15.74 -46.55 -4.35
N PRO A 105 -16.54 -46.38 -5.41
CA PRO A 105 -16.12 -45.57 -6.55
C PRO A 105 -15.96 -44.09 -6.11
N LEU A 106 -14.73 -43.59 -6.19
CA LEU A 106 -14.41 -42.21 -5.79
C LEU A 106 -14.77 -41.15 -6.84
N THR A 107 -15.08 -41.57 -8.07
CA THR A 107 -15.34 -40.63 -9.18
C THR A 107 -16.41 -39.60 -8.85
N PRO A 108 -17.59 -39.91 -8.27
CA PRO A 108 -18.58 -38.92 -7.92
C PRO A 108 -18.11 -37.97 -6.79
N LEU A 109 -17.35 -38.51 -5.82
CA LEU A 109 -16.81 -37.74 -4.71
C LEU A 109 -15.74 -36.76 -5.18
N LEU A 110 -14.83 -37.23 -6.05
CA LEU A 110 -13.79 -36.35 -6.63
C LEU A 110 -14.40 -35.31 -7.56
N ALA A 111 -15.44 -35.64 -8.33
CA ALA A 111 -16.16 -34.64 -9.13
C ALA A 111 -16.79 -33.55 -8.25
N SER A 112 -17.45 -33.94 -7.16
CA SER A 112 -18.05 -32.99 -6.21
C SER A 112 -16.99 -32.14 -5.49
N ALA A 113 -15.87 -32.79 -5.08
CA ALA A 113 -14.75 -32.09 -4.47
C ALA A 113 -14.09 -31.10 -5.46
N GLY A 114 -14.03 -31.45 -6.75
CA GLY A 114 -13.55 -30.57 -7.81
C GLY A 114 -14.39 -29.31 -7.94
N VAL A 115 -15.72 -29.43 -7.96
CA VAL A 115 -16.65 -28.27 -7.97
C VAL A 115 -16.45 -27.42 -6.70
N GLY A 116 -16.37 -28.08 -5.53
CA GLY A 116 -16.10 -27.39 -4.26
C GLY A 116 -14.73 -26.67 -4.26
N GLY A 117 -13.70 -27.29 -4.85
CA GLY A 117 -12.37 -26.70 -5.02
C GLY A 117 -12.39 -25.45 -5.91
N ILE A 118 -13.14 -25.48 -7.01
CA ILE A 118 -13.34 -24.31 -7.89
C ILE A 118 -14.02 -23.18 -7.12
N ALA A 119 -15.08 -23.46 -6.37
CA ALA A 119 -15.78 -22.47 -5.55
C ALA A 119 -14.87 -21.85 -4.50
N LEU A 120 -14.02 -22.64 -3.84
CA LEU A 120 -13.00 -22.16 -2.89
C LEU A 120 -11.94 -21.28 -3.59
N ALA A 121 -11.51 -21.67 -4.80
CA ALA A 121 -10.53 -20.90 -5.58
C ALA A 121 -11.08 -19.50 -5.94
N PHE A 122 -12.33 -19.42 -6.39
CA PHE A 122 -12.99 -18.12 -6.61
C PHE A 122 -13.11 -17.31 -5.32
N GLY A 123 -13.46 -17.95 -4.19
CA GLY A 123 -13.52 -17.29 -2.88
C GLY A 123 -12.16 -16.76 -2.39
N ALA A 124 -11.04 -17.39 -2.78
CA ALA A 124 -9.69 -17.00 -2.40
C ALA A 124 -8.98 -16.13 -3.46
N GLN A 125 -9.59 -15.85 -4.60
CA GLN A 125 -8.97 -15.14 -5.73
C GLN A 125 -8.38 -13.79 -5.33
N SER A 126 -9.09 -13.01 -4.50
CA SER A 126 -8.61 -11.70 -4.04
C SER A 126 -7.34 -11.84 -3.19
N LEU A 127 -7.25 -12.87 -2.35
CA LEU A 127 -6.05 -13.11 -1.55
C LEU A 127 -4.84 -13.40 -2.44
N VAL A 128 -5.00 -14.27 -3.42
CA VAL A 128 -3.91 -14.60 -4.37
C VAL A 128 -3.48 -13.35 -5.14
N LYS A 129 -4.45 -12.54 -5.61
CA LYS A 129 -4.19 -11.27 -6.28
C LYS A 129 -3.40 -10.31 -5.38
N ASP A 130 -3.81 -10.13 -4.12
CA ASP A 130 -3.14 -9.24 -3.17
C ASP A 130 -1.65 -9.63 -3.00
N TYR A 131 -1.37 -10.91 -2.78
CA TYR A 131 -0.01 -11.41 -2.58
C TYR A 131 0.86 -11.29 -3.83
N LEU A 132 0.34 -11.69 -5.00
CA LEU A 132 1.09 -11.59 -6.25
C LEU A 132 1.41 -10.13 -6.58
N THR A 133 0.42 -9.24 -6.47
CA THR A 133 0.64 -7.81 -6.71
C THR A 133 1.69 -7.26 -5.74
N GLY A 134 1.62 -7.59 -4.44
CA GLY A 134 2.60 -7.15 -3.46
C GLY A 134 4.03 -7.63 -3.75
N ILE A 135 4.19 -8.87 -4.22
CA ILE A 135 5.50 -9.39 -4.64
C ILE A 135 6.05 -8.57 -5.82
N PHE A 136 5.24 -8.34 -6.87
CA PHE A 136 5.68 -7.58 -8.04
C PHE A 136 5.96 -6.12 -7.70
N MET A 137 5.15 -5.44 -6.89
CA MET A 137 5.41 -4.08 -6.43
C MET A 137 6.78 -3.93 -5.76
N ILE A 138 7.15 -4.91 -4.90
CA ILE A 138 8.45 -4.90 -4.22
C ILE A 138 9.58 -5.25 -5.20
N MET A 139 9.37 -6.21 -6.09
CA MET A 139 10.41 -6.62 -7.06
C MET A 139 10.70 -5.56 -8.12
N GLU A 140 9.69 -4.79 -8.52
CA GLU A 140 9.80 -3.73 -9.52
C GLU A 140 10.18 -2.38 -8.91
N ASP A 141 10.32 -2.30 -7.58
CA ASP A 141 10.64 -1.07 -6.84
C ASP A 141 9.72 0.10 -7.22
N GLN A 142 8.40 -0.18 -7.36
CA GLN A 142 7.43 0.84 -7.75
C GLN A 142 7.34 1.96 -6.70
N PHE A 143 7.47 1.62 -5.42
CA PHE A 143 7.58 2.54 -4.30
C PHE A 143 8.12 1.82 -3.05
N GLY A 144 8.74 2.58 -2.15
CA GLY A 144 9.31 2.11 -0.90
C GLY A 144 8.74 2.83 0.33
N VAL A 145 9.19 2.40 1.51
CA VAL A 145 8.88 3.08 2.77
C VAL A 145 9.51 4.46 2.77
N GLY A 146 8.72 5.48 3.06
CA GLY A 146 9.12 6.89 3.03
C GLY A 146 8.71 7.62 1.75
N ASP A 147 8.34 6.93 0.68
CA ASP A 147 7.86 7.56 -0.54
C ASP A 147 6.50 8.23 -0.34
N PHE A 148 6.31 9.39 -0.98
CA PHE A 148 5.00 10.01 -1.09
C PHE A 148 4.33 9.53 -2.38
N ILE A 149 3.22 8.81 -2.21
CA ILE A 149 2.51 8.17 -3.32
C ILE A 149 1.04 8.57 -3.37
N THR A 150 0.44 8.40 -4.54
CA THR A 150 -1.00 8.55 -4.77
C THR A 150 -1.56 7.23 -5.30
N LEU A 151 -2.55 6.69 -4.59
CA LEU A 151 -3.30 5.48 -4.93
C LEU A 151 -4.79 5.82 -5.06
N GLY A 152 -5.28 6.03 -6.29
CA GLY A 152 -6.65 6.51 -6.50
C GLY A 152 -6.89 7.85 -5.80
N ASP A 153 -7.77 7.88 -4.80
CA ASP A 153 -8.13 9.09 -4.06
C ASP A 153 -7.25 9.32 -2.80
N ILE A 154 -6.35 8.39 -2.49
CA ILE A 154 -5.50 8.43 -1.31
C ILE A 154 -4.11 8.91 -1.69
N SER A 155 -3.64 9.99 -1.06
CA SER A 155 -2.26 10.47 -1.21
C SER A 155 -1.61 10.56 0.17
N GLY A 156 -0.36 10.11 0.27
CA GLY A 156 0.37 10.16 1.53
C GLY A 156 1.71 9.46 1.48
N THR A 157 2.37 9.42 2.63
CA THR A 157 3.68 8.76 2.80
C THR A 157 3.51 7.29 3.15
N VAL A 158 4.26 6.45 2.49
CA VAL A 158 4.29 5.00 2.75
C VAL A 158 4.98 4.74 4.08
N GLU A 159 4.25 4.15 5.04
CA GLU A 159 4.81 3.73 6.33
C GLU A 159 5.35 2.30 6.30
N GLU A 160 4.65 1.42 5.59
CA GLU A 160 4.99 0.00 5.54
C GLU A 160 4.45 -0.63 4.25
N VAL A 161 5.26 -1.46 3.62
CA VAL A 161 4.86 -2.32 2.50
C VAL A 161 4.98 -3.77 2.93
N THR A 162 3.86 -4.47 2.97
CA THR A 162 3.82 -5.93 3.20
C THR A 162 3.40 -6.64 1.91
N LEU A 163 3.49 -7.96 1.87
CA LEU A 163 3.07 -8.74 0.70
C LEU A 163 1.59 -8.58 0.33
N ARG A 164 0.73 -8.22 1.30
CA ARG A 164 -0.71 -8.14 1.07
C ARG A 164 -1.27 -6.72 1.16
N VAL A 165 -0.69 -5.89 2.02
CA VAL A 165 -1.23 -4.58 2.39
C VAL A 165 -0.12 -3.56 2.41
N THR A 166 -0.35 -2.40 1.83
CA THR A 166 0.47 -1.20 1.97
C THR A 166 -0.20 -0.24 2.96
N ARG A 167 0.57 0.31 3.88
CA ARG A 167 0.12 1.33 4.85
C ARG A 167 0.61 2.69 4.41
N ILE A 168 -0.31 3.64 4.35
CA ILE A 168 -0.04 5.03 3.91
C ILE A 168 -0.57 5.97 4.98
N GLN A 169 0.22 6.95 5.38
CA GLN A 169 -0.21 8.04 6.24
C GLN A 169 -0.49 9.26 5.38
N ASP A 170 -1.73 9.77 5.43
CA ASP A 170 -2.08 10.99 4.72
C ASP A 170 -1.66 12.27 5.46
N GLY A 171 -1.87 13.42 4.82
CA GLY A 171 -1.52 14.73 5.39
C GLY A 171 -2.30 15.11 6.66
N SER A 172 -3.39 14.42 6.98
CA SER A 172 -4.15 14.61 8.23
C SER A 172 -3.63 13.73 9.38
N GLY A 173 -2.68 12.81 9.07
CA GLY A 173 -2.17 11.82 10.00
C GLY A 173 -2.99 10.52 10.05
N MET A 174 -4.01 10.38 9.20
CA MET A 174 -4.79 9.15 9.11
C MET A 174 -4.00 8.05 8.41
N ILE A 175 -4.06 6.82 8.95
CA ILE A 175 -3.39 5.66 8.38
C ILE A 175 -4.36 4.84 7.56
N TRP A 176 -4.08 4.71 6.27
CA TRP A 176 -4.81 3.92 5.31
C TRP A 176 -4.18 2.53 5.15
N TYR A 177 -5.00 1.50 5.13
CA TYR A 177 -4.59 0.12 4.87
C TYR A 177 -5.14 -0.29 3.50
N VAL A 178 -4.31 -0.18 2.48
CA VAL A 178 -4.70 -0.49 1.10
C VAL A 178 -4.28 -1.91 0.76
N ARG A 179 -5.21 -2.74 0.26
CA ARG A 179 -4.89 -4.08 -0.23
C ARG A 179 -4.13 -3.97 -1.55
N ASN A 180 -2.98 -4.64 -1.65
CA ASN A 180 -2.12 -4.52 -2.82
C ASN A 180 -2.84 -4.91 -4.12
N GLY A 181 -3.73 -5.91 -4.07
CA GLY A 181 -4.53 -6.32 -5.22
C GLY A 181 -5.59 -5.31 -5.71
N GLU A 182 -5.86 -4.25 -4.95
CA GLU A 182 -6.75 -3.15 -5.35
C GLU A 182 -5.99 -2.01 -6.04
N VAL A 183 -4.67 -1.99 -5.93
CA VAL A 183 -3.82 -1.00 -6.56
C VAL A 183 -3.71 -1.31 -8.05
N LEU A 184 -4.38 -0.52 -8.88
CA LEU A 184 -4.33 -0.64 -10.33
C LEU A 184 -3.28 0.28 -10.96
N LYS A 185 -3.01 1.39 -10.31
CA LYS A 185 -2.01 2.38 -10.71
C LYS A 185 -1.51 3.12 -9.48
N VAL A 186 -0.25 3.45 -9.47
CA VAL A 186 0.42 4.25 -8.45
C VAL A 186 1.09 5.45 -9.10
N GLY A 187 0.94 6.62 -8.49
CA GLY A 187 1.75 7.80 -8.79
C GLY A 187 2.77 7.96 -7.68
N ASN A 188 4.06 7.94 -7.98
CA ASN A 188 5.12 8.18 -7.01
C ASN A 188 5.67 9.60 -7.23
N LEU A 189 5.55 10.46 -6.20
CA LEU A 189 6.05 11.83 -6.23
C LEU A 189 7.47 11.96 -5.68
N THR A 190 8.04 10.87 -5.15
CA THR A 190 9.38 10.86 -4.56
C THR A 190 10.43 10.37 -5.53
N GLN A 191 10.03 9.57 -6.53
CA GLN A 191 10.94 9.11 -7.60
C GLN A 191 11.02 10.15 -8.71
N GLY A 192 12.25 10.54 -9.09
CA GLY A 192 12.51 11.45 -10.20
C GLY A 192 12.52 12.93 -9.78
N HIS A 193 11.60 13.73 -10.29
CA HIS A 193 11.47 15.16 -9.98
C HIS A 193 10.01 15.56 -9.86
N SER A 194 9.74 16.58 -9.05
CA SER A 194 8.41 17.15 -8.90
C SER A 194 8.28 18.43 -9.73
N THR A 195 7.22 18.54 -10.50
CA THR A 195 6.91 19.74 -11.28
C THR A 195 5.69 20.43 -10.67
N GLY A 196 5.82 21.71 -10.38
CA GLY A 196 4.73 22.55 -9.93
C GLY A 196 4.43 23.66 -10.94
N MET A 197 3.17 24.06 -11.02
CA MET A 197 2.73 25.18 -11.86
C MET A 197 2.25 26.33 -10.98
N VAL A 198 2.59 27.55 -11.39
CA VAL A 198 2.06 28.79 -10.80
C VAL A 198 1.32 29.56 -11.85
N ASP A 199 0.08 29.85 -11.59
CA ASP A 199 -0.76 30.72 -12.39
C ASP A 199 -0.70 32.14 -11.81
N ILE A 200 -0.34 33.12 -12.64
CA ILE A 200 -0.23 34.55 -12.31
C ILE A 200 -1.28 35.29 -13.10
N PRO A 201 -2.40 35.64 -12.50
CA PRO A 201 -3.43 36.46 -13.16
C PRO A 201 -3.08 37.94 -13.14
N VAL A 202 -3.20 38.62 -14.28
CA VAL A 202 -3.04 40.06 -14.47
C VAL A 202 -4.26 40.66 -15.16
N ALA A 203 -4.41 41.97 -15.11
CA ALA A 203 -5.52 42.68 -15.77
C ALA A 203 -5.48 42.44 -17.28
N TYR A 204 -6.65 42.38 -17.92
CA TYR A 204 -6.80 42.12 -19.37
C TYR A 204 -6.15 43.23 -20.25
N ASP A 205 -6.06 44.46 -19.75
CA ASP A 205 -5.46 45.61 -20.44
C ASP A 205 -3.94 45.72 -20.26
N ALA A 206 -3.30 44.79 -19.54
CA ALA A 206 -1.87 44.75 -19.37
C ALA A 206 -1.16 44.35 -20.69
N ASP A 207 0.01 44.91 -20.94
CA ASP A 207 0.85 44.51 -22.06
C ASP A 207 1.48 43.13 -21.79
N PRO A 208 1.17 42.09 -22.61
CA PRO A 208 1.68 40.76 -22.39
C PRO A 208 3.22 40.66 -22.43
N GLU A 209 3.87 41.47 -23.27
CA GLU A 209 5.34 41.43 -23.39
C GLU A 209 6.01 42.03 -22.13
N ALA A 210 5.46 43.11 -21.60
CA ALA A 210 5.92 43.68 -20.34
C ALA A 210 5.76 42.67 -19.18
N VAL A 211 4.61 41.99 -19.09
CA VAL A 211 4.36 40.94 -18.08
C VAL A 211 5.39 39.82 -18.21
N LEU A 212 5.62 39.30 -19.42
CA LEU A 212 6.59 38.22 -19.66
C LEU A 212 8.02 38.62 -19.28
N SER A 213 8.42 39.89 -19.54
CA SER A 213 9.73 40.37 -19.15
C SER A 213 9.90 40.33 -17.63
N VAL A 214 8.94 40.92 -16.90
CA VAL A 214 8.96 40.94 -15.42
C VAL A 214 8.97 39.53 -14.83
N LEU A 215 8.16 38.60 -15.39
CA LEU A 215 8.12 37.23 -14.89
C LEU A 215 9.42 36.46 -15.16
N ARG A 216 10.12 36.73 -16.27
CA ARG A 216 11.44 36.14 -16.57
C ARG A 216 12.50 36.65 -15.61
N ASP A 217 12.48 37.93 -15.26
CA ASP A 217 13.42 38.50 -14.26
C ASP A 217 13.20 37.85 -12.89
N VAL A 218 11.94 37.67 -12.48
CA VAL A 218 11.60 36.97 -11.25
C VAL A 218 12.03 35.50 -11.30
N ALA A 219 11.84 34.83 -12.46
CA ALA A 219 12.26 33.45 -12.64
C ALA A 219 13.78 33.28 -12.47
N THR A 220 14.55 34.21 -13.04
CA THR A 220 16.00 34.25 -12.86
C THR A 220 16.39 34.48 -11.40
N ALA A 221 15.76 35.45 -10.75
CA ALA A 221 16.05 35.78 -9.35
C ALA A 221 15.67 34.64 -8.37
N VAL A 222 14.64 33.85 -8.65
CA VAL A 222 14.29 32.65 -7.86
C VAL A 222 15.26 31.50 -8.17
N GLY A 223 15.67 31.36 -9.43
CA GLY A 223 16.62 30.32 -9.85
C GLY A 223 18.04 30.50 -9.29
N GLU A 224 18.45 31.75 -9.08
CA GLU A 224 19.77 32.09 -8.52
C GLU A 224 19.77 32.23 -6.99
N ASP A 225 18.60 32.10 -6.35
CA ASP A 225 18.48 32.25 -4.90
C ASP A 225 19.11 31.04 -4.17
N PRO A 226 20.11 31.28 -3.29
CA PRO A 226 20.74 30.21 -2.53
C PRO A 226 19.76 29.38 -1.66
N GLU A 227 18.60 29.97 -1.28
CA GLU A 227 17.56 29.26 -0.50
C GLU A 227 16.96 28.07 -1.28
N PHE A 228 16.90 28.18 -2.62
CA PHE A 228 16.29 27.17 -3.48
C PHE A 228 17.29 26.40 -4.34
N ALA A 229 18.60 26.69 -4.24
CA ALA A 229 19.63 26.06 -5.05
C ALA A 229 19.66 24.53 -4.96
N ASP A 230 19.46 23.99 -3.74
CA ASP A 230 19.40 22.55 -3.49
C ASP A 230 18.01 21.94 -3.79
N ALA A 231 16.99 22.75 -3.93
CA ALA A 231 15.62 22.31 -4.16
C ALA A 231 15.26 22.25 -5.64
N LEU A 232 15.81 23.15 -6.45
CA LEU A 232 15.51 23.26 -7.88
C LEU A 232 16.39 22.32 -8.71
N VAL A 233 15.78 21.63 -9.69
CA VAL A 233 16.49 20.86 -10.71
C VAL A 233 16.88 21.76 -11.87
N ASP A 234 15.97 22.64 -12.27
CA ASP A 234 16.16 23.64 -13.31
C ASP A 234 15.60 25.00 -12.85
N PRO A 235 16.10 26.14 -13.37
CA PRO A 235 15.50 27.44 -13.11
C PRO A 235 14.01 27.46 -13.47
N PRO A 236 13.16 28.25 -12.77
CA PRO A 236 11.75 28.39 -13.12
C PRO A 236 11.58 28.83 -14.59
N MET A 237 10.66 28.19 -15.30
CA MET A 237 10.42 28.46 -16.72
C MET A 237 9.08 29.17 -16.91
N VAL A 238 9.09 30.35 -17.52
CA VAL A 238 7.88 31.08 -17.89
C VAL A 238 7.32 30.49 -19.18
N LEU A 239 6.16 29.83 -19.09
CA LEU A 239 5.53 29.15 -20.24
C LEU A 239 4.75 30.13 -21.14
N GLY A 240 4.35 31.27 -20.59
CA GLY A 240 3.59 32.29 -21.32
C GLY A 240 2.16 32.41 -20.85
N MET A 241 1.32 33.05 -21.68
CA MET A 241 -0.09 33.23 -21.42
C MET A 241 -0.85 31.91 -21.63
N ASN A 242 -1.49 31.41 -20.59
CA ASN A 242 -2.22 30.14 -20.59
C ASN A 242 -3.72 30.30 -20.85
N ALA A 243 -4.32 31.37 -20.32
CA ALA A 243 -5.75 31.58 -20.43
C ALA A 243 -6.13 33.06 -20.38
N ILE A 244 -7.27 33.39 -20.97
CA ILE A 244 -7.95 34.67 -20.83
C ILE A 244 -9.37 34.37 -20.35
N SER A 245 -9.76 34.88 -19.20
CA SER A 245 -11.10 34.67 -18.66
C SER A 245 -11.48 35.80 -17.66
N ALA A 246 -12.75 36.13 -17.60
CA ALA A 246 -13.31 37.06 -16.60
C ALA A 246 -12.52 38.36 -16.46
N GLY A 247 -12.07 38.97 -17.56
CA GLY A 247 -11.31 40.23 -17.52
C GLY A 247 -9.87 40.12 -17.00
N ALA A 248 -9.31 38.91 -16.99
CA ALA A 248 -7.93 38.63 -16.61
C ALA A 248 -7.20 37.82 -17.68
N MET A 249 -5.90 38.05 -17.82
CA MET A 249 -4.96 37.20 -18.52
C MET A 249 -4.17 36.41 -17.47
N THR A 250 -4.07 35.08 -17.64
CA THR A 250 -3.32 34.21 -16.72
C THR A 250 -2.04 33.73 -17.39
N PHE A 251 -0.92 34.05 -16.79
CA PHE A 251 0.40 33.58 -17.21
C PHE A 251 0.80 32.38 -16.35
N GLN A 252 1.44 31.39 -16.96
CA GLN A 252 1.83 30.18 -16.28
C GLN A 252 3.35 30.03 -16.21
N VAL A 253 3.83 29.64 -15.05
CA VAL A 253 5.24 29.38 -14.77
C VAL A 253 5.40 27.99 -14.21
N MET A 254 6.35 27.25 -14.76
CA MET A 254 6.70 25.91 -14.34
C MET A 254 7.94 25.93 -13.47
N VAL A 255 7.88 25.25 -12.33
CA VAL A 255 9.00 25.04 -11.42
C VAL A 255 9.27 23.57 -11.33
N LYS A 256 10.49 23.14 -11.68
CA LYS A 256 10.97 21.76 -11.61
C LYS A 256 11.94 21.64 -10.43
N ALA A 257 11.62 20.79 -9.49
CA ALA A 257 12.35 20.65 -8.24
C ALA A 257 12.64 19.19 -7.91
N HIS A 258 13.55 18.96 -6.96
CA HIS A 258 13.69 17.65 -6.35
C HIS A 258 12.38 17.19 -5.68
N PRO A 259 12.19 15.88 -5.47
CA PRO A 259 10.92 15.34 -4.98
C PRO A 259 10.38 16.08 -3.75
N ASN A 260 9.12 16.51 -3.81
CA ASN A 260 8.40 17.23 -2.75
C ASN A 260 8.97 18.62 -2.33
N GLN A 261 9.97 19.15 -3.03
CA GLN A 261 10.60 20.43 -2.69
C GLN A 261 10.09 21.62 -3.51
N GLN A 262 9.18 21.41 -4.48
CA GLN A 262 8.65 22.43 -5.36
C GLN A 262 7.84 23.52 -4.63
N TYR A 263 7.22 23.20 -3.50
CA TYR A 263 6.24 24.11 -2.84
C TYR A 263 6.86 25.38 -2.29
N GLY A 264 8.10 25.35 -1.81
CA GLY A 264 8.83 26.53 -1.34
C GLY A 264 9.06 27.51 -2.47
N ALA A 265 9.67 27.05 -3.55
CA ALA A 265 9.97 27.87 -4.73
C ALA A 265 8.70 28.41 -5.41
N LEU A 266 7.61 27.62 -5.46
CA LEU A 266 6.32 28.07 -5.99
C LEU A 266 5.73 29.23 -5.20
N ARG A 267 5.81 29.19 -3.86
CA ARG A 267 5.33 30.28 -2.99
C ARG A 267 6.18 31.54 -3.14
N ALA A 268 7.50 31.37 -3.11
CA ALA A 268 8.44 32.48 -3.29
C ALA A 268 8.29 33.13 -4.67
N PHE A 269 8.11 32.32 -5.72
CA PHE A 269 7.84 32.85 -7.06
C PHE A 269 6.56 33.69 -7.10
N ARG A 270 5.46 33.19 -6.52
CA ARG A 270 4.18 33.92 -6.51
C ARG A 270 4.27 35.24 -5.77
N GLU A 271 4.93 35.22 -4.63
CA GLU A 271 5.12 36.42 -3.81
C GLU A 271 5.98 37.50 -4.53
N ARG A 272 7.14 37.09 -5.06
CA ARG A 272 8.07 37.97 -5.78
C ARG A 272 7.45 38.49 -7.08
N ALA A 273 6.71 37.63 -7.80
CA ALA A 273 6.01 38.05 -9.01
C ALA A 273 4.96 39.13 -8.72
N GLN A 274 4.19 39.00 -7.62
CA GLN A 274 3.22 40.00 -7.20
C GLN A 274 3.87 41.35 -6.93
N VAL A 275 4.97 41.38 -6.20
CA VAL A 275 5.73 42.57 -5.87
C VAL A 275 6.33 43.24 -7.14
N ALA A 276 6.96 42.40 -8.00
CA ALA A 276 7.59 42.91 -9.22
C ALA A 276 6.57 43.46 -10.22
N LEU A 277 5.44 42.84 -10.42
CA LEU A 277 4.36 43.29 -11.27
C LEU A 277 3.78 44.61 -10.75
N ALA A 278 3.53 44.73 -9.44
CA ALA A 278 3.05 45.98 -8.82
C ALA A 278 4.06 47.12 -9.00
N THR A 279 5.36 46.85 -8.84
CA THR A 279 6.44 47.84 -9.06
C THR A 279 6.52 48.28 -10.52
N ALA A 280 6.25 47.41 -11.47
CA ALA A 280 6.18 47.70 -12.90
C ALA A 280 4.85 48.42 -13.31
N GLY A 281 3.94 48.68 -12.37
CA GLY A 281 2.66 49.30 -12.63
C GLY A 281 1.61 48.39 -13.29
N ILE A 282 1.89 47.09 -13.36
CA ILE A 282 0.97 46.09 -13.93
C ILE A 282 -0.05 45.70 -12.87
N LYS A 283 -1.33 45.91 -13.17
CA LYS A 283 -2.43 45.67 -12.25
C LYS A 283 -2.82 44.19 -12.21
N GLY A 284 -3.27 43.73 -11.07
CA GLY A 284 -3.99 42.45 -10.95
C GLY A 284 -5.37 42.50 -11.60
N PRO A 285 -6.06 41.37 -11.72
CA PRO A 285 -7.40 41.31 -12.30
C PRO A 285 -8.36 42.21 -11.51
N ALA A 286 -9.30 42.87 -12.22
CA ALA A 286 -10.37 43.63 -11.60
C ALA A 286 -11.27 42.67 -10.80
N ILE A 287 -11.41 42.89 -9.49
CA ILE A 287 -12.38 42.17 -8.67
C ILE A 287 -13.74 42.82 -8.94
N GLU A 288 -14.56 42.20 -9.77
CA GLU A 288 -15.97 42.62 -9.89
C GLU A 288 -16.67 42.34 -8.54
N PRO A 289 -17.24 43.35 -7.88
CA PRO A 289 -18.01 43.09 -6.67
C PRO A 289 -19.19 42.16 -7.00
N PRO A 290 -19.56 41.25 -6.10
CA PRO A 290 -20.71 40.40 -6.32
C PRO A 290 -21.95 41.23 -6.60
N PRO A 291 -22.84 40.85 -7.53
CA PRO A 291 -24.06 41.58 -7.80
C PRO A 291 -24.81 41.79 -6.48
N ALA A 292 -25.22 43.02 -6.21
CA ALA A 292 -26.02 43.35 -5.03
C ALA A 292 -27.30 42.50 -5.05
N ALA A 293 -27.55 41.73 -3.99
CA ALA A 293 -28.71 40.83 -3.82
C ALA A 293 -29.98 41.65 -3.62
#